data_2e83af39131f6f76b2981f8fc18df097
#
_entry.id   2e83af39131f6f76b2981f8fc18df097
#
_cell.length_a   1.000
_cell.length_b   1.000
_cell.length_c   1.000
_cell.angle_alpha   90.00
_cell.angle_beta   90.00
_cell.angle_gamma   90.00
#
_symmetry.space_group_name_H-M   'P 1'
#
loop_
_entity.id
_entity.type
_entity.pdbx_description
1 polymer ?
#
loop_
_entity_poly.entity_id
_entity_poly.type
_entity_poly.pdbx_seq_one_letter_code
_entity_poly.pdbx_strand_id
1 'polypeptide(L)'
;LVAMSFVALGIGSVLGGMAGPKLSSRFGPGPALILGIAITSVGWISLLVLEGLLPNLILFSWMLLCFSWGATLLFVNFLSLRQSFTPTDLLGRMTTTMRWLILLPAGPGAVLGGWMAEHWGMRSSLWAAGVGTLLVALIAYARPYLKSLIVLPEVKTLKGQPPLESWVPQPTRFVYK
;
A
#
# COMPACT_ATOMS: atom_id res chain seq x y z
N LEU A 1 12.92 0.86 -25.45
CA LEU A 1 11.79 -0.07 -25.29
C LEU A 1 11.49 -0.31 -23.81
N VAL A 2 12.48 -0.67 -22.97
CA VAL A 2 12.28 -0.88 -21.52
C VAL A 2 11.74 0.37 -20.81
N ALA A 3 12.18 1.57 -21.20
CA ALA A 3 11.68 2.82 -20.63
C ALA A 3 10.16 2.99 -20.83
N MET A 4 9.59 2.47 -21.92
CA MET A 4 8.14 2.51 -22.14
C MET A 4 7.36 1.66 -21.16
N SER A 5 7.95 0.57 -20.64
CA SER A 5 7.31 -0.23 -19.60
C SER A 5 7.11 0.53 -18.28
N PHE A 6 8.00 1.50 -17.99
CA PHE A 6 7.84 2.36 -16.81
C PHE A 6 6.68 3.36 -16.94
N VAL A 7 6.21 3.66 -18.17
CA VAL A 7 4.97 4.42 -18.37
C VAL A 7 3.77 3.66 -17.80
N ALA A 8 3.74 2.34 -17.97
CA ALA A 8 2.69 1.50 -17.41
C ALA A 8 2.65 1.58 -15.87
N LEU A 9 3.83 1.67 -15.22
CA LEU A 9 3.93 1.90 -13.77
C LEU A 9 3.31 3.25 -13.38
N GLY A 10 3.56 4.33 -14.14
CA GLY A 10 2.95 5.63 -13.92
C GLY A 10 1.43 5.59 -14.08
N ILE A 11 0.93 4.97 -15.15
CA ILE A 11 -0.51 4.81 -15.39
C ILE A 11 -1.16 4.02 -14.24
N GLY A 12 -0.56 2.90 -13.83
CA GLY A 12 -1.06 2.10 -12.71
C GLY A 12 -1.17 2.89 -11.41
N SER A 13 -0.18 3.74 -11.10
CA SER A 13 -0.21 4.56 -9.89
C SER A 13 -1.32 5.62 -9.93
N VAL A 14 -1.55 6.26 -11.08
CA VAL A 14 -2.65 7.22 -11.27
C VAL A 14 -4.00 6.51 -11.10
N LEU A 15 -4.19 5.36 -11.74
CA LEU A 15 -5.41 4.56 -11.60
C LEU A 15 -5.65 4.15 -10.14
N GLY A 16 -4.59 3.73 -9.44
CA GLY A 16 -4.65 3.38 -8.02
C GLY A 16 -5.02 4.56 -7.14
N GLY A 17 -4.44 5.73 -7.39
CA GLY A 17 -4.75 6.96 -6.66
C GLY A 17 -6.18 7.44 -6.87
N MET A 18 -6.71 7.35 -8.09
CA MET A 18 -8.10 7.72 -8.40
C MET A 18 -9.12 6.70 -7.89
N ALA A 19 -8.79 5.41 -7.97
CA ALA A 19 -9.68 4.33 -7.52
C ALA A 19 -9.69 4.17 -6.00
N GLY A 20 -8.57 4.45 -5.33
CA GLY A 20 -8.39 4.23 -3.90
C GLY A 20 -9.47 4.86 -3.03
N PRO A 21 -9.71 6.19 -3.10
CA PRO A 21 -10.74 6.84 -2.31
C PRO A 21 -12.15 6.34 -2.62
N LYS A 22 -12.47 6.12 -3.91
CA LYS A 22 -13.77 5.61 -4.35
C LYS A 22 -14.06 4.20 -3.84
N LEU A 23 -13.04 3.35 -3.88
CA LEU A 23 -13.14 1.96 -3.44
C LEU A 23 -13.27 1.88 -1.92
N SER A 24 -12.48 2.68 -1.21
CA SER A 24 -12.52 2.78 0.24
C SER A 24 -13.85 3.33 0.76
N SER A 25 -14.44 4.33 0.07
CA SER A 25 -15.75 4.87 0.44
C SER A 25 -16.90 3.89 0.18
N ARG A 26 -16.77 3.02 -0.84
CA ARG A 26 -17.85 2.09 -1.23
C ARG A 26 -17.80 0.76 -0.49
N PHE A 27 -16.61 0.19 -0.31
CA PHE A 27 -16.42 -1.15 0.26
C PHE A 27 -15.74 -1.13 1.62
N GLY A 28 -15.27 0.03 2.06
CA GLY A 28 -14.47 0.18 3.25
C GLY A 28 -12.96 -0.02 3.01
N PRO A 29 -12.12 0.45 3.94
CA PRO A 29 -10.66 0.40 3.80
C PRO A 29 -10.10 -1.02 3.85
N GLY A 30 -10.71 -1.92 4.62
CA GLY A 30 -10.26 -3.31 4.74
C GLY A 30 -10.33 -4.09 3.42
N PRO A 31 -11.52 -4.20 2.78
CA PRO A 31 -11.66 -4.82 1.46
C PRO A 31 -10.80 -4.15 0.38
N ALA A 32 -10.62 -2.83 0.42
CA ALA A 32 -9.76 -2.12 -0.52
C ALA A 32 -8.28 -2.53 -0.39
N LEU A 33 -7.78 -2.78 0.84
CA LEU A 33 -6.44 -3.33 1.07
C LEU A 33 -6.29 -4.73 0.48
N ILE A 34 -7.26 -5.62 0.74
CA ILE A 34 -7.24 -6.99 0.19
C ILE A 34 -7.22 -6.97 -1.34
N LEU A 35 -8.03 -6.11 -1.94
CA LEU A 35 -8.09 -5.95 -3.39
C LEU A 35 -6.75 -5.45 -3.96
N GLY A 36 -6.08 -4.52 -3.29
CA GLY A 36 -4.74 -4.05 -3.68
C GLY A 36 -3.71 -5.18 -3.72
N ILE A 37 -3.69 -6.05 -2.69
CA ILE A 37 -2.80 -7.21 -2.65
C ILE A 37 -3.16 -8.20 -3.76
N ALA A 38 -4.45 -8.45 -4.00
CA ALA A 38 -4.92 -9.36 -5.03
C ALA A 38 -4.51 -8.89 -6.44
N ILE A 39 -4.68 -7.61 -6.76
CA ILE A 39 -4.25 -7.03 -8.04
C ILE A 39 -2.74 -7.20 -8.24
N THR A 40 -1.94 -6.93 -7.21
CA THR A 40 -0.49 -7.13 -7.25
C THR A 40 -0.14 -8.60 -7.53
N SER A 41 -0.82 -9.54 -6.86
CA SER A 41 -0.62 -11.00 -7.06
C SER A 41 -0.96 -11.42 -8.49
N VAL A 42 -2.06 -10.91 -9.04
CA VAL A 42 -2.47 -11.18 -10.44
C VAL A 42 -1.38 -10.69 -11.41
N GLY A 43 -0.79 -9.53 -11.17
CA GLY A 43 0.31 -9.01 -12.00
C GLY A 43 1.51 -9.98 -12.05
N TRP A 44 1.96 -10.47 -10.90
CA TRP A 44 3.07 -11.42 -10.81
C TRP A 44 2.76 -12.77 -11.44
N ILE A 45 1.58 -13.33 -11.18
CA ILE A 45 1.18 -14.64 -11.69
C ILE A 45 0.95 -14.58 -13.20
N SER A 46 0.33 -13.52 -13.70
CA SER A 46 0.09 -13.36 -15.13
C SER A 46 1.39 -13.31 -15.94
N LEU A 47 2.44 -12.69 -15.41
CA LEU A 47 3.77 -12.70 -16.04
C LEU A 47 4.27 -14.13 -16.28
N LEU A 48 4.09 -15.00 -15.30
CA LEU A 48 4.62 -16.36 -15.32
C LEU A 48 3.76 -17.34 -16.15
N VAL A 49 2.44 -17.17 -16.09
CA VAL A 49 1.49 -18.07 -16.78
C VAL A 49 1.41 -17.75 -18.28
N LEU A 50 1.50 -16.47 -18.63
CA LEU A 50 1.38 -16.03 -20.04
C LEU A 50 2.74 -15.95 -20.75
N GLU A 51 3.82 -16.37 -20.09
CA GLU A 51 5.15 -16.46 -20.69
C GLU A 51 5.12 -17.37 -21.92
N GLY A 52 5.61 -16.85 -23.05
CA GLY A 52 5.58 -17.55 -24.34
C GLY A 52 4.32 -17.32 -25.18
N LEU A 53 3.22 -16.82 -24.61
CA LEU A 53 2.00 -16.48 -25.34
C LEU A 53 2.01 -15.03 -25.85
N LEU A 54 2.67 -14.14 -25.13
CA LEU A 54 2.76 -12.71 -25.44
C LEU A 54 4.22 -12.25 -25.43
N PRO A 55 4.55 -11.18 -26.16
CA PRO A 55 5.88 -10.59 -26.10
C PRO A 55 6.25 -10.20 -24.65
N ASN A 56 7.46 -10.57 -24.23
CA ASN A 56 7.94 -10.33 -22.85
C ASN A 56 7.83 -8.87 -22.40
N LEU A 57 7.94 -7.92 -23.32
CA LEU A 57 7.80 -6.51 -23.04
C LEU A 57 6.37 -6.13 -22.62
N ILE A 58 5.37 -6.70 -23.28
CA ILE A 58 3.95 -6.46 -22.96
C ILE A 58 3.61 -7.06 -21.60
N LEU A 59 4.08 -8.28 -21.34
CA LEU A 59 3.87 -8.96 -20.06
C LEU A 59 4.53 -8.21 -18.91
N PHE A 60 5.74 -7.73 -19.11
CA PHE A 60 6.46 -6.93 -18.11
C PHE A 60 5.75 -5.59 -17.84
N SER A 61 5.28 -4.92 -18.89
CA SER A 61 4.51 -3.67 -18.75
C SER A 61 3.19 -3.90 -18.01
N TRP A 62 2.50 -4.98 -18.31
CA TRP A 62 1.27 -5.39 -17.61
C TRP A 62 1.52 -5.68 -16.13
N MET A 63 2.58 -6.41 -15.81
CA MET A 63 2.97 -6.70 -14.43
C MET A 63 3.27 -5.41 -13.67
N LEU A 64 4.02 -4.46 -14.27
CA LEU A 64 4.32 -3.16 -13.66
C LEU A 64 3.05 -2.34 -13.43
N LEU A 65 2.08 -2.37 -14.35
CA LEU A 65 0.79 -1.69 -14.20
C LEU A 65 0.00 -2.26 -13.03
N CYS A 66 -0.18 -3.57 -12.96
CA CYS A 66 -0.88 -4.24 -11.87
C CYS A 66 -0.19 -4.02 -10.52
N PHE A 67 1.14 -4.14 -10.49
CA PHE A 67 1.94 -3.90 -9.30
C PHE A 67 1.75 -2.49 -8.76
N SER A 68 1.90 -1.49 -9.63
CA SER A 68 1.77 -0.08 -9.25
C SER A 68 0.35 0.27 -8.81
N TRP A 69 -0.64 -0.23 -9.52
CA TRP A 69 -2.05 -0.04 -9.15
C TRP A 69 -2.34 -0.62 -7.77
N GLY A 70 -2.01 -1.89 -7.55
CA GLY A 70 -2.21 -2.57 -6.27
C GLY A 70 -1.42 -1.94 -5.13
N ALA A 71 -0.16 -1.59 -5.35
CA ALA A 71 0.69 -0.93 -4.36
C ALA A 71 0.14 0.45 -3.96
N THR A 72 -0.36 1.24 -4.91
CA THR A 72 -0.94 2.55 -4.62
C THR A 72 -2.25 2.42 -3.83
N LEU A 73 -3.11 1.46 -4.20
CA LEU A 73 -4.32 1.15 -3.44
C LEU A 73 -3.99 0.78 -1.98
N LEU A 74 -3.01 -0.10 -1.79
CA LEU A 74 -2.53 -0.48 -0.47
C LEU A 74 -2.05 0.73 0.32
N PHE A 75 -1.17 1.53 -0.28
CA PHE A 75 -0.52 2.63 0.39
C PHE A 75 -1.51 3.72 0.81
N VAL A 76 -2.42 4.12 -0.08
CA VAL A 76 -3.44 5.14 0.20
C VAL A 76 -4.37 4.67 1.33
N ASN A 77 -4.89 3.45 1.26
CA ASN A 77 -5.82 2.93 2.27
C ASN A 77 -5.13 2.68 3.61
N PHE A 78 -3.90 2.15 3.60
CA PHE A 78 -3.10 1.96 4.80
C PHE A 78 -2.80 3.28 5.50
N LEU A 79 -2.43 4.32 4.73
CA LEU A 79 -2.14 5.64 5.27
C LEU A 79 -3.39 6.29 5.87
N SER A 80 -4.54 6.20 5.20
CA SER A 80 -5.83 6.70 5.69
C SER A 80 -6.25 6.02 7.00
N LEU A 81 -6.18 4.69 7.04
CA LEU A 81 -6.45 3.90 8.25
C LEU A 81 -5.56 4.36 9.41
N ARG A 82 -4.27 4.47 9.17
CA ARG A 82 -3.32 4.88 10.18
C ARG A 82 -3.61 6.27 10.73
N GLN A 83 -3.91 7.23 9.86
CA GLN A 83 -4.21 8.60 10.27
C GLN A 83 -5.49 8.69 11.11
N SER A 84 -6.48 7.84 10.85
CA SER A 84 -7.72 7.82 11.63
C SER A 84 -7.55 7.26 13.06
N PHE A 85 -6.51 6.47 13.31
CA PHE A 85 -6.24 5.89 14.62
C PHE A 85 -5.19 6.64 15.45
N THR A 86 -4.47 7.60 14.84
CA THR A 86 -3.33 8.23 15.49
C THR A 86 -3.68 9.67 15.90
N PRO A 87 -3.50 10.04 17.19
CA PRO A 87 -3.59 11.43 17.65
C PRO A 87 -2.62 12.32 16.88
N THR A 88 -3.01 13.56 16.62
CA THR A 88 -2.24 14.54 15.83
C THR A 88 -0.82 14.77 16.33
N ASP A 89 -0.64 14.76 17.66
CA ASP A 89 0.63 15.02 18.32
C ASP A 89 1.67 13.91 18.09
N LEU A 90 1.22 12.69 17.77
CA LEU A 90 2.07 11.50 17.59
C LEU A 90 2.30 11.16 16.11
N LEU A 91 1.63 11.83 15.18
CA LEU A 91 1.70 11.54 13.75
C LEU A 91 3.14 11.57 13.20
N GLY A 92 3.95 12.54 13.61
CA GLY A 92 5.34 12.67 13.18
C GLY A 92 6.20 11.47 13.60
N ARG A 93 6.16 11.14 14.88
CA ARG A 93 6.94 10.02 15.45
C ARG A 93 6.49 8.69 14.87
N MET A 94 5.19 8.48 14.74
CA MET A 94 4.62 7.27 14.17
C MET A 94 4.98 7.13 12.69
N THR A 95 5.02 8.21 11.93
CA THR A 95 5.40 8.19 10.51
C THR A 95 6.84 7.73 10.33
N THR A 96 7.75 8.22 11.15
CA THR A 96 9.17 7.83 11.11
C THR A 96 9.35 6.35 11.47
N THR A 97 8.74 5.89 12.55
CA THR A 97 8.82 4.48 12.99
C THR A 97 8.27 3.53 11.93
N MET A 98 7.12 3.86 11.32
CA MET A 98 6.52 3.04 10.27
C MET A 98 7.37 3.01 9.01
N ARG A 99 8.02 4.10 8.64
CA ARG A 99 8.96 4.13 7.52
C ARG A 99 10.10 3.12 7.72
N TRP A 100 10.67 3.08 8.90
CA TRP A 100 11.67 2.09 9.26
C TRP A 100 11.13 0.66 9.20
N LEU A 101 9.92 0.45 9.71
CA LEU A 101 9.28 -0.87 9.72
C LEU A 101 9.00 -1.40 8.30
N ILE A 102 8.68 -0.51 7.35
CA ILE A 102 8.46 -0.86 5.95
C ILE A 102 9.80 -1.11 5.22
N LEU A 103 10.83 -0.29 5.49
CA LEU A 103 12.11 -0.38 4.82
C LEU A 103 12.99 -1.51 5.36
N LEU A 104 12.87 -1.84 6.65
CA LEU A 104 13.68 -2.86 7.30
C LEU A 104 13.60 -4.23 6.60
N PRO A 105 12.42 -4.78 6.25
CA PRO A 105 12.35 -6.05 5.54
C PRO A 105 12.70 -5.96 4.04
N ALA A 106 12.76 -4.76 3.46
CA ALA A 106 13.06 -4.59 2.03
C ALA A 106 14.51 -5.01 1.70
N GLY A 107 15.47 -4.69 2.56
CA GLY A 107 16.88 -5.10 2.40
C GLY A 107 17.05 -6.61 2.39
N PRO A 108 16.70 -7.32 3.46
CA PRO A 108 16.72 -8.78 3.49
C PRO A 108 15.91 -9.42 2.38
N GLY A 109 14.74 -8.86 2.04
CA GLY A 109 13.91 -9.34 0.93
C GLY A 109 14.62 -9.25 -0.42
N ALA A 110 15.33 -8.16 -0.69
CA ALA A 110 16.12 -8.01 -1.91
C ALA A 110 17.28 -9.02 -1.99
N VAL A 111 17.97 -9.23 -0.87
CA VAL A 111 19.08 -10.22 -0.79
C VAL A 111 18.54 -11.63 -1.03
N LEU A 112 17.45 -12.02 -0.36
CA LEU A 112 16.83 -13.33 -0.55
C LEU A 112 16.33 -13.53 -1.99
N GLY A 113 15.69 -12.53 -2.56
CA GLY A 113 15.21 -12.57 -3.95
C GLY A 113 16.34 -12.69 -4.95
N GLY A 114 17.42 -11.95 -4.75
CA GLY A 114 18.64 -12.03 -5.57
C GLY A 114 19.32 -13.39 -5.45
N TRP A 115 19.49 -13.89 -4.24
CA TRP A 115 20.07 -15.22 -3.98
C TRP A 115 19.23 -16.35 -4.62
N MET A 116 17.92 -16.30 -4.50
CA MET A 116 17.02 -17.24 -5.17
C MET A 116 17.15 -17.18 -6.69
N ALA A 117 17.23 -15.97 -7.25
CA ALA A 117 17.38 -15.77 -8.68
C ALA A 117 18.70 -16.33 -9.21
N GLU A 118 19.78 -16.23 -8.42
CA GLU A 118 21.11 -16.75 -8.78
C GLU A 118 21.17 -18.29 -8.73
N HIS A 119 20.62 -18.92 -7.67
CA HIS A 119 20.76 -20.36 -7.46
C HIS A 119 19.66 -21.19 -8.15
N TRP A 120 18.44 -20.68 -8.21
CA TRP A 120 17.27 -21.39 -8.75
C TRP A 120 16.69 -20.75 -10.02
N GLY A 121 17.34 -19.70 -10.50
CA GLY A 121 16.94 -18.95 -11.68
C GLY A 121 15.89 -17.87 -11.40
N MET A 122 15.88 -16.87 -12.26
CA MET A 122 14.99 -15.70 -12.17
C MET A 122 13.51 -16.09 -12.07
N ARG A 123 13.11 -17.11 -12.79
CA ARG A 123 11.72 -17.62 -12.83
C ARG A 123 11.25 -18.10 -11.45
N SER A 124 12.11 -18.82 -10.72
CA SER A 124 11.78 -19.32 -9.37
C SER A 124 11.60 -18.19 -8.36
N SER A 125 12.43 -17.14 -8.44
CA SER A 125 12.29 -15.96 -7.61
C SER A 125 10.96 -15.23 -7.87
N LEU A 126 10.57 -15.09 -9.14
CA LEU A 126 9.29 -14.48 -9.53
C LEU A 126 8.10 -15.31 -9.06
N TRP A 127 8.17 -16.65 -9.16
CA TRP A 127 7.13 -17.55 -8.62
C TRP A 127 7.00 -17.38 -7.10
N ALA A 128 8.11 -17.33 -6.37
CA ALA A 128 8.09 -17.13 -4.94
C ALA A 128 7.42 -15.79 -4.56
N ALA A 129 7.71 -14.72 -5.30
CA ALA A 129 7.06 -13.42 -5.09
C ALA A 129 5.56 -13.46 -5.39
N GLY A 130 5.15 -14.06 -6.52
CA GLY A 130 3.76 -14.17 -6.93
C GLY A 130 2.93 -15.03 -5.98
N VAL A 131 3.42 -16.21 -5.64
CA VAL A 131 2.76 -17.13 -4.69
C VAL A 131 2.75 -16.53 -3.28
N GLY A 132 3.84 -15.91 -2.84
CA GLY A 132 3.93 -15.26 -1.53
C GLY A 132 2.90 -14.14 -1.39
N THR A 133 2.76 -13.26 -2.39
CA THR A 133 1.74 -12.20 -2.36
C THR A 133 0.32 -12.76 -2.43
N LEU A 134 0.09 -13.83 -3.18
CA LEU A 134 -1.20 -14.51 -3.23
C LEU A 134 -1.58 -15.13 -1.89
N LEU A 135 -0.64 -15.80 -1.22
CA LEU A 135 -0.86 -16.36 0.11
C LEU A 135 -1.21 -15.26 1.12
N VAL A 136 -0.52 -14.13 1.09
CA VAL A 136 -0.86 -12.96 1.93
C VAL A 136 -2.27 -12.46 1.62
N ALA A 137 -2.67 -12.38 0.35
CA ALA A 137 -4.02 -11.99 -0.04
C ALA A 137 -5.08 -12.96 0.49
N LEU A 138 -4.84 -14.27 0.38
CA LEU A 138 -5.74 -15.31 0.87
C LEU A 138 -5.88 -15.30 2.40
N ILE A 139 -4.76 -15.16 3.10
CA ILE A 139 -4.76 -15.03 4.58
C ILE A 139 -5.52 -13.77 5.00
N ALA A 140 -5.28 -12.64 4.33
CA ALA A 140 -5.99 -11.41 4.59
C ALA A 140 -7.50 -11.54 4.34
N TYR A 141 -7.86 -12.23 3.25
CA TYR A 141 -9.27 -12.52 2.92
C TYR A 141 -9.93 -13.47 3.93
N ALA A 142 -9.19 -14.46 4.44
CA ALA A 142 -9.70 -15.41 5.42
C ALA A 142 -9.94 -14.79 6.81
N ARG A 143 -9.28 -13.66 7.12
CA ARG A 143 -9.44 -12.97 8.41
C ARG A 143 -10.71 -12.13 8.43
N PRO A 144 -11.74 -12.47 9.22
CA PRO A 144 -13.01 -11.74 9.28
C PRO A 144 -12.81 -10.29 9.77
N TYR A 145 -11.80 -10.06 10.61
CA TYR A 145 -11.48 -8.73 11.15
C TYR A 145 -11.16 -7.69 10.06
N LEU A 146 -10.43 -8.07 9.00
CA LEU A 146 -10.13 -7.16 7.89
C LEU A 146 -11.36 -6.84 7.03
N LYS A 147 -12.30 -7.78 6.95
CA LYS A 147 -13.57 -7.57 6.24
C LYS A 147 -14.54 -6.68 7.02
N SER A 148 -14.48 -6.71 8.34
CA SER A 148 -15.35 -5.91 9.21
C SER A 148 -14.94 -4.43 9.32
N LEU A 149 -13.76 -4.05 8.84
CA LEU A 149 -13.31 -2.67 8.73
C LEU A 149 -14.01 -1.96 7.55
N ILE A 150 -15.34 -1.84 7.65
CA ILE A 150 -16.17 -1.19 6.60
C ILE A 150 -16.21 0.32 6.80
N VAL A 151 -16.13 0.78 8.04
CA VAL A 151 -16.18 2.20 8.39
C VAL A 151 -14.89 2.56 9.13
N LEU A 152 -14.27 3.65 8.72
CA LEU A 152 -13.22 4.27 9.52
C LEU A 152 -13.83 4.64 10.87
N PRO A 153 -13.26 4.21 12.00
CA PRO A 153 -13.77 4.66 13.29
C PRO A 153 -13.69 6.19 13.31
N GLU A 154 -14.84 6.82 13.52
CA GLU A 154 -14.84 8.24 13.84
C GLU A 154 -13.94 8.44 15.05
N VAL A 155 -13.01 9.37 14.93
CA VAL A 155 -12.24 9.83 16.08
C VAL A 155 -13.28 10.31 17.08
N LYS A 156 -13.62 9.49 18.09
CA LYS A 156 -14.40 9.92 19.23
C LYS A 156 -13.58 11.02 19.88
N THR A 157 -13.94 12.27 19.56
CA THR A 157 -13.56 13.37 20.41
C THR A 157 -14.01 12.97 21.81
N LEU A 158 -13.02 12.70 22.68
CA LEU A 158 -13.32 12.30 24.06
C LEU A 158 -14.25 13.37 24.60
N LYS A 159 -15.49 12.99 24.93
CA LYS A 159 -16.45 13.86 25.60
C LYS A 159 -15.76 14.42 26.83
N GLY A 160 -15.35 15.68 26.80
CA GLY A 160 -14.61 16.31 27.88
C GLY A 160 -13.31 17.02 27.46
N GLN A 161 -12.84 16.86 26.22
CA GLN A 161 -11.78 17.74 25.74
C GLN A 161 -12.36 19.12 25.45
N PRO A 162 -11.72 20.18 25.95
CA PRO A 162 -12.12 21.54 25.63
C PRO A 162 -12.04 21.78 24.13
N PRO A 163 -12.87 22.65 23.54
CA PRO A 163 -12.84 22.96 22.12
C PRO A 163 -11.43 23.31 21.67
N LEU A 164 -11.04 22.88 20.45
CA LEU A 164 -9.72 23.12 19.88
C LEU A 164 -9.26 24.58 19.95
N GLU A 165 -10.21 25.51 19.98
CA GLU A 165 -9.95 26.94 20.16
C GLU A 165 -9.27 27.28 21.49
N SER A 166 -9.42 26.45 22.53
CA SER A 166 -8.75 26.67 23.82
C SER A 166 -7.26 26.32 23.82
N TRP A 167 -6.80 25.61 22.80
CA TRP A 167 -5.40 25.21 22.63
C TRP A 167 -4.61 26.11 21.69
N VAL A 168 -5.27 27.08 21.05
CA VAL A 168 -4.58 28.11 20.26
C VAL A 168 -3.86 29.02 21.24
N PRO A 169 -2.52 29.11 21.24
CA PRO A 169 -1.80 30.05 22.06
C PRO A 169 -2.32 31.43 21.71
N GLN A 170 -2.87 32.16 22.73
CA GLN A 170 -3.27 33.53 22.52
C GLN A 170 -2.06 34.31 21.99
N PRO A 171 -2.19 35.09 20.91
CA PRO A 171 -1.09 35.88 20.42
C PRO A 171 -0.59 36.78 21.56
N THR A 172 0.61 36.46 22.05
CA THR A 172 1.28 37.31 23.02
C THR A 172 1.36 38.70 22.42
N ARG A 173 0.64 39.68 22.99
CA ARG A 173 0.78 41.07 22.62
C ARG A 173 2.22 41.47 22.97
N PHE A 174 3.07 41.48 21.98
CA PHE A 174 4.36 42.11 22.11
C PHE A 174 4.10 43.60 22.29
N VAL A 175 4.10 44.06 23.56
CA VAL A 175 4.12 45.48 23.90
C VAL A 175 5.55 45.92 23.65
N TYR A 176 5.80 46.52 22.47
CA TYR A 176 7.03 47.28 22.25
C TYR A 176 6.95 48.51 23.17
N LYS A 177 7.84 48.58 24.16
CA LYS A 177 8.18 49.79 24.86
C LYS A 177 9.31 50.50 24.20
#